data_d2092ef7140972c588845663a8829cf0
#
_entry.id   d2092ef7140972c588845663a8829cf0
#
_cell.length_a   1.000
_cell.length_b   1.000
_cell.length_c   1.000
_cell.angle_alpha   90.00
_cell.angle_beta   90.00
_cell.angle_gamma   90.00
#
_symmetry.space_group_name_H-M   'P 1'
#
loop_
_entity.id
_entity.type
_entity.pdbx_description
1 polymer ?
#
loop_
_entity_poly.entity_id
_entity_poly.type
_entity_poly.pdbx_seq_one_letter_code
_entity_poly.pdbx_strand_id
1 'polypeptide(L)'
;RNSDSKKLRMFSKEAIFLNESTLDSLTRSRLLMYVQEAEFFENVLTSDVSKLPIGSHLVEIGAGIGLLALNLAAQGYNVTAFEPEASGFTEMHSMRETIVSKWVGKFPAVNFVDKYIDDTTKLDKLADYMFAINVIEHVPDYGVLIVNALKLKSDSATLRLICPNYAIPYEPHLEIPIILTKNLTWRIFKSRIAKSTIPNPVDFWKDLSWPSQRKLKKLLKEIGVVA
;
A
#
# COMPACT_ATOMS: atom_id res chain seq x y z
N ARG A 1 18.74 -18.31 8.48
CA ARG A 1 17.28 -18.15 8.14
C ARG A 1 16.42 -17.74 9.35
N ASN A 2 16.83 -18.02 10.61
CA ASN A 2 16.06 -17.66 11.82
C ASN A 2 16.41 -16.29 12.44
N SER A 3 17.50 -15.64 12.03
CA SER A 3 17.91 -14.34 12.58
C SER A 3 17.13 -13.16 11.97
N ASP A 4 16.74 -13.28 10.72
CA ASP A 4 16.15 -12.19 9.95
C ASP A 4 14.66 -12.01 10.29
N SER A 5 13.92 -13.09 10.49
CA SER A 5 12.56 -13.04 11.01
C SER A 5 12.46 -12.48 12.43
N LYS A 6 13.52 -12.62 13.25
CA LYS A 6 13.61 -11.98 14.58
C LYS A 6 13.87 -10.47 14.49
N LYS A 7 14.68 -10.01 13.53
CA LYS A 7 14.92 -8.57 13.31
C LYS A 7 13.65 -7.84 12.89
N LEU A 8 12.85 -8.43 12.04
CA LEU A 8 11.58 -7.88 11.58
C LEU A 8 10.53 -7.75 12.68
N ARG A 9 10.33 -8.82 13.47
CA ARG A 9 9.43 -8.77 14.65
C ARG A 9 9.86 -7.75 15.68
N MET A 10 11.17 -7.46 15.75
CA MET A 10 11.72 -6.43 16.62
C MET A 10 11.39 -5.04 16.07
N PHE A 11 11.43 -4.87 14.76
CA PHE A 11 11.11 -3.62 14.09
C PHE A 11 9.65 -3.19 14.30
N SER A 12 8.72 -4.08 13.99
CA SER A 12 7.30 -3.81 14.19
C SER A 12 6.99 -3.46 15.65
N LYS A 13 7.64 -4.13 16.60
CA LYS A 13 7.49 -3.83 18.02
C LYS A 13 8.15 -2.52 18.42
N GLU A 14 9.35 -2.21 17.93
CA GLU A 14 10.05 -0.95 18.24
C GLU A 14 9.36 0.26 17.58
N ALA A 15 8.79 0.11 16.39
CA ALA A 15 7.96 1.14 15.78
C ALA A 15 6.67 1.40 16.60
N ILE A 16 6.08 0.36 17.20
CA ILE A 16 4.93 0.46 18.11
C ILE A 16 5.34 1.16 19.42
N PHE A 17 6.54 0.90 19.94
CA PHE A 17 7.08 1.54 21.15
C PHE A 17 7.49 3.01 20.98
N LEU A 18 7.06 3.65 19.90
CA LEU A 18 7.14 5.09 19.76
C LEU A 18 6.28 5.76 20.85
N ASN A 19 6.83 5.83 22.07
CA ASN A 19 6.26 6.46 23.26
C ASN A 19 4.75 6.20 23.43
N GLU A 20 4.40 5.09 24.02
CA GLU A 20 3.03 4.73 24.41
C GLU A 20 2.30 5.82 25.19
N SER A 21 3.04 6.71 25.85
CA SER A 21 2.52 7.77 26.70
C SER A 21 2.01 9.02 25.97
N THR A 22 2.29 9.17 24.67
CA THR A 22 1.95 10.41 23.91
C THR A 22 0.88 10.20 22.86
N LEU A 23 0.53 8.96 22.52
CA LEU A 23 -0.51 8.66 21.52
C LEU A 23 -1.86 8.47 22.20
N ASP A 24 -2.91 9.12 21.66
CA ASP A 24 -4.27 8.80 22.06
C ASP A 24 -4.65 7.36 21.68
N SER A 25 -5.70 6.84 22.32
CA SER A 25 -6.10 5.44 22.16
C SER A 25 -6.50 5.06 20.72
N LEU A 26 -7.05 5.99 19.96
CA LEU A 26 -7.49 5.77 18.58
C LEU A 26 -6.29 5.68 17.63
N THR A 27 -5.36 6.63 17.74
CA THR A 27 -4.11 6.66 16.95
C THR A 27 -3.28 5.41 17.23
N ARG A 28 -3.21 4.99 18.49
CA ARG A 28 -2.53 3.74 18.89
C ARG A 28 -3.18 2.50 18.25
N SER A 29 -4.50 2.39 18.28
CA SER A 29 -5.22 1.27 17.68
C SER A 29 -4.98 1.20 16.17
N ARG A 30 -5.00 2.36 15.48
CA ARG A 30 -4.70 2.43 14.04
C ARG A 30 -3.27 2.03 13.74
N LEU A 31 -2.30 2.50 14.51
CA LEU A 31 -0.89 2.12 14.33
C LEU A 31 -0.69 0.62 14.49
N LEU A 32 -1.33 -0.01 15.50
CA LEU A 32 -1.29 -1.47 15.68
C LEU A 32 -1.87 -2.22 14.48
N MET A 33 -2.97 -1.73 13.92
CA MET A 33 -3.57 -2.30 12.71
C MET A 33 -2.59 -2.22 11.52
N TYR A 34 -1.97 -1.08 11.27
CA TYR A 34 -0.99 -0.91 10.18
C TYR A 34 0.24 -1.79 10.37
N VAL A 35 0.69 -2.00 11.60
CA VAL A 35 1.79 -2.93 11.88
C VAL A 35 1.41 -4.37 11.55
N GLN A 36 0.23 -4.81 11.96
CA GLN A 36 -0.26 -6.16 11.65
C GLN A 36 -0.43 -6.36 10.15
N GLU A 37 -0.92 -5.35 9.45
CA GLU A 37 -1.06 -5.35 8.00
C GLU A 37 0.31 -5.43 7.31
N ALA A 38 1.29 -4.63 7.73
CA ALA A 38 2.64 -4.66 7.19
C ALA A 38 3.31 -6.04 7.42
N GLU A 39 3.16 -6.63 8.61
CA GLU A 39 3.67 -7.98 8.91
C GLU A 39 3.02 -9.05 8.02
N PHE A 40 1.71 -8.95 7.80
CA PHE A 40 0.99 -9.89 6.95
C PHE A 40 1.48 -9.81 5.50
N PHE A 41 1.52 -8.59 4.93
CA PHE A 41 1.91 -8.42 3.54
C PHE A 41 3.39 -8.66 3.28
N GLU A 42 4.24 -8.41 4.24
CA GLU A 42 5.63 -8.82 4.16
C GLU A 42 5.75 -10.34 3.97
N ASN A 43 5.02 -11.13 4.76
CA ASN A 43 4.99 -12.59 4.58
C ASN A 43 4.49 -12.98 3.18
N VAL A 44 3.50 -12.26 2.64
CA VAL A 44 2.99 -12.49 1.27
C VAL A 44 4.06 -12.18 0.21
N LEU A 45 4.82 -11.10 0.39
CA LEU A 45 5.87 -10.69 -0.55
C LEU A 45 7.17 -11.50 -0.41
N THR A 46 7.40 -12.14 0.72
CA THR A 46 8.66 -12.85 1.02
C THR A 46 9.02 -13.87 -0.06
N SER A 47 8.04 -14.58 -0.63
CA SER A 47 8.27 -15.57 -1.68
C SER A 47 8.87 -15.00 -2.97
N ASP A 48 8.62 -13.73 -3.25
CA ASP A 48 9.12 -13.02 -4.42
C ASP A 48 10.42 -12.28 -4.07
N VAL A 49 10.38 -11.48 -3.03
CA VAL A 49 11.49 -10.59 -2.62
C VAL A 49 12.73 -11.37 -2.19
N SER A 50 12.58 -12.52 -1.52
CA SER A 50 13.72 -13.35 -1.10
C SER A 50 14.54 -13.97 -2.25
N LYS A 51 14.03 -13.92 -3.47
CA LYS A 51 14.74 -14.37 -4.68
C LYS A 51 15.64 -13.28 -5.29
N LEU A 52 15.44 -12.04 -4.87
CA LEU A 52 16.18 -10.90 -5.37
C LEU A 52 17.49 -10.74 -4.62
N PRO A 53 18.56 -10.32 -5.31
CA PRO A 53 19.83 -9.95 -4.64
C PRO A 53 19.60 -8.82 -3.64
N ILE A 54 20.33 -8.84 -2.53
CA ILE A 54 20.42 -7.70 -1.63
C ILE A 54 20.94 -6.48 -2.40
N GLY A 55 20.36 -5.30 -2.15
CA GLY A 55 20.62 -4.08 -2.90
C GLY A 55 19.74 -3.91 -4.15
N SER A 56 18.86 -4.87 -4.46
CA SER A 56 17.85 -4.68 -5.51
C SER A 56 16.97 -3.47 -5.22
N HIS A 57 16.53 -2.80 -6.29
CA HIS A 57 15.64 -1.65 -6.19
C HIS A 57 14.18 -2.10 -6.16
N LEU A 58 13.53 -1.88 -5.04
CA LEU A 58 12.11 -2.16 -4.82
C LEU A 58 11.30 -0.87 -4.88
N VAL A 59 10.13 -0.92 -5.48
CA VAL A 59 9.22 0.22 -5.53
C VAL A 59 7.88 -0.16 -4.92
N GLU A 60 7.49 0.54 -3.86
CA GLU A 60 6.17 0.46 -3.24
C GLU A 60 5.27 1.58 -3.76
N ILE A 61 4.09 1.21 -4.23
CA ILE A 61 3.06 2.15 -4.70
C ILE A 61 1.97 2.20 -3.63
N GLY A 62 1.70 3.40 -3.07
CA GLY A 62 0.77 3.57 -1.98
C GLY A 62 1.34 3.07 -0.65
N ALA A 63 2.46 3.66 -0.22
CA ALA A 63 3.20 3.19 0.94
C ALA A 63 2.53 3.51 2.30
N GLY A 64 1.49 4.34 2.30
CA GLY A 64 0.79 4.73 3.52
C GLY A 64 1.74 5.33 4.57
N ILE A 65 1.80 4.71 5.74
CA ILE A 65 2.72 5.14 6.81
C ILE A 65 4.16 4.61 6.62
N GLY A 66 4.45 3.86 5.56
CA GLY A 66 5.79 3.47 5.15
C GLY A 66 6.40 2.28 5.89
N LEU A 67 5.67 1.56 6.71
CA LEU A 67 6.22 0.46 7.52
C LEU A 67 6.84 -0.65 6.68
N LEU A 68 6.19 -1.05 5.58
CA LEU A 68 6.66 -2.12 4.72
C LEU A 68 7.92 -1.69 3.95
N ALA A 69 7.93 -0.45 3.41
CA ALA A 69 9.12 0.14 2.79
C ALA A 69 10.32 0.16 3.74
N LEU A 70 10.11 0.61 4.98
CA LEU A 70 11.15 0.65 6.00
C LEU A 70 11.66 -0.76 6.35
N ASN A 71 10.77 -1.74 6.47
CA ASN A 71 11.14 -3.13 6.73
C ASN A 71 12.01 -3.70 5.61
N LEU A 72 11.64 -3.45 4.36
CA LEU A 72 12.41 -3.92 3.20
C LEU A 72 13.77 -3.22 3.13
N ALA A 73 13.84 -1.93 3.43
CA ALA A 73 15.11 -1.21 3.51
C ALA A 73 16.02 -1.77 4.64
N ALA A 74 15.45 -2.11 5.79
CA ALA A 74 16.18 -2.75 6.90
C ALA A 74 16.75 -4.13 6.53
N GLN A 75 16.15 -4.81 5.54
CA GLN A 75 16.66 -6.07 4.99
C GLN A 75 17.80 -5.86 3.97
N GLY A 76 18.11 -4.62 3.62
CA GLY A 76 19.21 -4.26 2.71
C GLY A 76 18.78 -4.02 1.26
N TYR A 77 17.49 -3.84 0.98
CA TYR A 77 17.01 -3.42 -0.32
C TYR A 77 17.03 -1.89 -0.46
N ASN A 78 17.19 -1.39 -1.69
CA ASN A 78 17.00 0.02 -2.00
C ASN A 78 15.51 0.24 -2.26
N VAL A 79 14.84 1.10 -1.49
CA VAL A 79 13.40 1.25 -1.58
C VAL A 79 13.01 2.67 -1.98
N THR A 80 12.17 2.79 -3.01
CA THR A 80 11.42 3.99 -3.34
C THR A 80 9.95 3.76 -3.03
N ALA A 81 9.33 4.64 -2.25
CA ALA A 81 7.99 4.50 -1.75
C ALA A 81 7.13 5.71 -2.18
N PHE A 82 6.18 5.48 -3.07
CA PHE A 82 5.25 6.50 -3.54
C PHE A 82 4.01 6.53 -2.64
N GLU A 83 3.72 7.70 -2.09
CA GLU A 83 2.49 7.94 -1.32
C GLU A 83 2.09 9.40 -1.46
N PRO A 84 1.09 9.74 -2.27
CA PRO A 84 0.68 11.11 -2.49
C PRO A 84 0.05 11.71 -1.23
N GLU A 85 0.34 12.99 -0.95
CA GLU A 85 -0.43 13.78 0.00
C GLU A 85 -1.83 14.04 -0.56
N ALA A 86 -2.78 13.18 -0.24
CA ALA A 86 -4.16 13.37 -0.62
C ALA A 86 -5.00 13.90 0.54
N SER A 87 -5.97 14.74 0.24
CA SER A 87 -6.97 15.20 1.22
C SER A 87 -7.69 13.99 1.82
N GLY A 88 -7.63 13.83 3.15
CA GLY A 88 -8.18 12.69 3.88
C GLY A 88 -7.12 11.72 4.43
N PHE A 89 -5.86 11.80 4.01
CA PHE A 89 -4.74 10.96 4.49
C PHE A 89 -3.68 11.75 5.28
N THR A 90 -3.96 13.00 5.67
CA THR A 90 -3.04 13.87 6.42
C THR A 90 -2.55 13.23 7.72
N GLU A 91 -3.40 12.43 8.39
CA GLU A 91 -3.04 11.70 9.60
C GLU A 91 -1.98 10.62 9.31
N MET A 92 -2.10 9.91 8.18
CA MET A 92 -1.11 8.92 7.75
C MET A 92 0.24 9.56 7.43
N HIS A 93 0.23 10.74 6.79
CA HIS A 93 1.45 11.49 6.51
C HIS A 93 2.16 11.90 7.81
N SER A 94 1.44 12.47 8.78
CA SER A 94 2.00 12.85 10.09
C SER A 94 2.54 11.64 10.86
N MET A 95 1.86 10.50 10.82
CA MET A 95 2.38 9.25 11.38
C MET A 95 3.66 8.81 10.68
N ARG A 96 3.71 8.84 9.33
CA ARG A 96 4.90 8.49 8.55
C ARG A 96 6.09 9.36 8.95
N GLU A 97 5.92 10.69 8.99
CA GLU A 97 6.99 11.61 9.42
C GLU A 97 7.50 11.28 10.82
N THR A 98 6.61 10.99 11.76
CA THR A 98 6.97 10.60 13.12
C THR A 98 7.78 9.30 13.13
N ILE A 99 7.37 8.29 12.37
CA ILE A 99 8.07 7.01 12.25
C ILE A 99 9.43 7.20 11.60
N VAL A 100 9.48 7.89 10.46
CA VAL A 100 10.71 8.13 9.70
C VAL A 100 11.74 8.92 10.51
N SER A 101 11.32 9.97 11.21
CA SER A 101 12.24 10.78 12.05
C SER A 101 12.96 9.97 13.12
N LYS A 102 12.30 8.99 13.70
CA LYS A 102 12.88 8.08 14.71
C LYS A 102 13.74 6.98 14.10
N TRP A 103 13.64 6.81 12.80
CA TRP A 103 14.33 5.80 12.01
C TRP A 103 15.66 6.30 11.44
N VAL A 104 15.76 7.61 11.23
CA VAL A 104 16.96 8.25 10.68
C VAL A 104 18.21 7.86 11.47
N GLY A 105 19.21 7.40 10.75
CA GLY A 105 20.50 6.97 11.31
C GLY A 105 20.54 5.55 11.90
N LYS A 106 19.41 4.85 11.99
CA LYS A 106 19.35 3.46 12.48
C LYS A 106 19.31 2.44 11.35
N PHE A 107 18.72 2.79 10.21
CA PHE A 107 18.52 1.91 9.06
C PHE A 107 18.78 2.65 7.74
N PRO A 108 18.94 1.92 6.63
CA PRO A 108 19.06 2.52 5.32
C PRO A 108 17.89 3.45 5.02
N ALA A 109 18.15 4.54 4.30
CA ALA A 109 17.14 5.50 3.93
C ALA A 109 16.16 4.89 2.91
N VAL A 110 14.87 5.17 3.09
CA VAL A 110 13.83 4.98 2.09
C VAL A 110 13.64 6.29 1.33
N ASN A 111 13.58 6.23 0.02
CA ASN A 111 13.22 7.37 -0.81
C ASN A 111 11.69 7.53 -0.85
N PHE A 112 11.13 8.35 0.04
CA PHE A 112 9.70 8.67 0.03
C PHE A 112 9.42 9.75 -1.02
N VAL A 113 8.43 9.52 -1.86
CA VAL A 113 8.02 10.38 -2.96
C VAL A 113 6.54 10.74 -2.80
N ASP A 114 6.26 11.99 -2.42
CA ASP A 114 4.91 12.49 -2.13
C ASP A 114 4.17 12.88 -3.42
N LYS A 115 3.97 11.91 -4.32
CA LYS A 115 3.20 12.10 -5.56
C LYS A 115 2.62 10.80 -6.09
N TYR A 116 1.62 10.94 -6.97
CA TYR A 116 1.13 9.83 -7.79
C TYR A 116 2.17 9.42 -8.85
N ILE A 117 2.16 8.15 -9.23
CA ILE A 117 2.86 7.70 -10.43
C ILE A 117 2.05 8.13 -11.65
N ASP A 118 2.64 8.99 -12.48
CA ASP A 118 2.09 9.51 -13.72
C ASP A 118 3.06 9.29 -14.90
N ASP A 119 2.75 9.83 -16.06
CA ASP A 119 3.55 9.70 -17.27
C ASP A 119 4.88 10.48 -17.22
N THR A 120 5.01 11.43 -16.29
CA THR A 120 6.24 12.23 -16.04
C THR A 120 7.16 11.60 -15.01
N THR A 121 6.69 10.57 -14.29
CA THR A 121 7.45 9.91 -13.22
C THR A 121 8.67 9.19 -13.80
N LYS A 122 9.82 9.44 -13.19
CA LYS A 122 11.10 8.80 -13.54
C LYS A 122 11.78 8.28 -12.28
N LEU A 123 12.55 7.23 -12.45
CA LEU A 123 13.44 6.69 -11.43
C LEU A 123 14.88 6.77 -11.95
N ASP A 124 15.84 7.03 -11.06
CA ASP A 124 17.28 7.02 -11.42
C ASP A 124 17.73 5.62 -11.87
N LYS A 125 17.15 4.59 -11.30
CA LYS A 125 17.31 3.18 -11.68
C LYS A 125 15.95 2.53 -11.79
N LEU A 126 15.71 1.76 -12.86
CA LEU A 126 14.48 0.97 -13.00
C LEU A 126 14.32 -0.01 -11.83
N ALA A 127 13.08 -0.27 -11.45
CA ALA A 127 12.77 -1.19 -10.37
C ALA A 127 13.08 -2.64 -10.75
N ASP A 128 13.66 -3.39 -9.83
CA ASP A 128 13.86 -4.83 -9.92
C ASP A 128 12.60 -5.59 -9.46
N TYR A 129 11.76 -4.93 -8.65
CA TYR A 129 10.45 -5.43 -8.22
C TYR A 129 9.56 -4.25 -7.82
N MET A 130 8.29 -4.32 -8.19
CA MET A 130 7.29 -3.31 -7.80
C MET A 130 6.08 -3.99 -7.18
N PHE A 131 5.45 -3.29 -6.24
CA PHE A 131 4.20 -3.79 -5.65
C PHE A 131 3.27 -2.64 -5.22
N ALA A 132 1.98 -2.96 -5.23
CA ALA A 132 0.92 -2.11 -4.70
C ALA A 132 -0.04 -2.99 -3.87
N ILE A 133 -0.36 -2.56 -2.66
CA ILE A 133 -1.19 -3.31 -1.72
C ILE A 133 -2.32 -2.41 -1.24
N ASN A 134 -3.57 -2.82 -1.50
CA ASN A 134 -4.77 -2.05 -1.16
C ASN A 134 -4.73 -0.61 -1.70
N VAL A 135 -4.30 -0.45 -2.96
CA VAL A 135 -4.14 0.87 -3.61
C VAL A 135 -5.07 1.03 -4.81
N ILE A 136 -5.09 0.03 -5.71
CA ILE A 136 -5.76 0.18 -7.02
C ILE A 136 -7.26 0.38 -6.90
N GLU A 137 -7.87 -0.05 -5.81
CA GLU A 137 -9.28 0.22 -5.50
C GLU A 137 -9.55 1.67 -5.12
N HIS A 138 -8.52 2.43 -4.72
CA HIS A 138 -8.62 3.84 -4.33
C HIS A 138 -8.16 4.80 -5.43
N VAL A 139 -7.73 4.28 -6.58
CA VAL A 139 -7.27 5.08 -7.71
C VAL A 139 -8.39 5.19 -8.73
N PRO A 140 -8.76 6.41 -9.18
CA PRO A 140 -9.83 6.63 -10.15
C PRO A 140 -9.62 5.85 -11.46
N ASP A 141 -8.38 5.83 -11.97
CA ASP A 141 -7.98 5.06 -13.15
C ASP A 141 -6.74 4.22 -12.85
N TYR A 142 -6.98 3.02 -12.32
CA TYR A 142 -5.90 2.07 -12.05
C TYR A 142 -5.24 1.54 -13.35
N GLY A 143 -5.89 1.66 -14.50
CA GLY A 143 -5.30 1.30 -15.79
C GLY A 143 -4.15 2.23 -16.15
N VAL A 144 -4.34 3.54 -16.00
CA VAL A 144 -3.28 4.55 -16.20
C VAL A 144 -2.15 4.33 -15.20
N LEU A 145 -2.46 4.08 -13.92
CA LEU A 145 -1.45 3.77 -12.91
C LEU A 145 -0.60 2.56 -13.32
N ILE A 146 -1.22 1.45 -13.73
CA ILE A 146 -0.52 0.22 -14.13
C ILE A 146 0.37 0.48 -15.34
N VAL A 147 -0.13 1.17 -16.38
CA VAL A 147 0.66 1.50 -17.57
C VAL A 147 1.88 2.34 -17.22
N ASN A 148 1.74 3.33 -16.34
CA ASN A 148 2.86 4.17 -15.92
C ASN A 148 3.85 3.40 -15.02
N ALA A 149 3.36 2.58 -14.10
CA ALA A 149 4.20 1.73 -13.25
C ALA A 149 5.05 0.74 -14.09
N LEU A 150 4.48 0.17 -15.15
CA LEU A 150 5.19 -0.76 -16.04
C LEU A 150 6.39 -0.11 -16.76
N LYS A 151 6.38 1.21 -16.97
CA LYS A 151 7.51 1.96 -17.55
C LYS A 151 8.68 2.14 -16.57
N LEU A 152 8.44 1.97 -15.29
CA LEU A 152 9.41 2.20 -14.21
C LEU A 152 10.15 0.94 -13.77
N LYS A 153 9.76 -0.23 -14.28
CA LYS A 153 10.40 -1.50 -13.96
C LYS A 153 11.33 -1.99 -15.07
N SER A 154 12.32 -2.80 -14.73
CA SER A 154 13.11 -3.54 -15.72
C SER A 154 12.26 -4.62 -16.40
N ASP A 155 12.67 -5.08 -17.59
CA ASP A 155 11.89 -6.06 -18.37
C ASP A 155 11.64 -7.37 -17.60
N SER A 156 12.62 -7.82 -16.84
CA SER A 156 12.53 -9.04 -16.01
C SER A 156 11.83 -8.85 -14.68
N ALA A 157 11.54 -7.60 -14.29
CA ALA A 157 10.94 -7.31 -12.98
C ALA A 157 9.44 -7.64 -12.97
N THR A 158 8.96 -7.98 -11.79
CA THR A 158 7.55 -8.22 -11.52
C THR A 158 6.88 -6.96 -10.96
N LEU A 159 5.66 -6.66 -11.42
CA LEU A 159 4.72 -5.77 -10.76
C LEU A 159 3.65 -6.62 -10.06
N ARG A 160 3.64 -6.60 -8.72
CA ARG A 160 2.67 -7.32 -7.89
C ARG A 160 1.54 -6.41 -7.45
N LEU A 161 0.31 -6.74 -7.80
CA LEU A 161 -0.89 -6.01 -7.38
C LEU A 161 -1.69 -6.88 -6.42
N ILE A 162 -1.98 -6.35 -5.23
CA ILE A 162 -2.79 -7.01 -4.20
C ILE A 162 -3.92 -6.05 -3.83
N CYS A 163 -5.16 -6.50 -3.99
CA CYS A 163 -6.35 -5.72 -3.66
C CYS A 163 -7.53 -6.64 -3.39
N PRO A 164 -8.60 -6.16 -2.74
CA PRO A 164 -9.85 -6.89 -2.62
C PRO A 164 -10.41 -7.28 -4.00
N ASN A 165 -10.91 -8.51 -4.10
CA ASN A 165 -11.55 -8.97 -5.33
C ASN A 165 -13.05 -8.65 -5.32
N TYR A 166 -13.44 -7.57 -5.95
CA TYR A 166 -14.84 -7.13 -6.01
C TYR A 166 -15.75 -7.96 -6.95
N ALA A 167 -15.27 -9.10 -7.45
CA ALA A 167 -16.15 -10.15 -7.94
C ALA A 167 -16.91 -10.86 -6.79
N ILE A 168 -16.36 -10.81 -5.58
CA ILE A 168 -17.06 -11.20 -4.35
C ILE A 168 -17.95 -10.01 -3.95
N PRO A 169 -19.26 -10.21 -3.74
CA PRO A 169 -20.18 -9.11 -3.49
C PRO A 169 -20.10 -8.58 -2.05
N TYR A 170 -18.91 -8.15 -1.64
CA TYR A 170 -18.62 -7.62 -0.31
C TYR A 170 -17.58 -6.51 -0.39
N GLU A 171 -17.82 -5.42 0.34
CA GLU A 171 -16.90 -4.30 0.49
C GLU A 171 -16.24 -4.39 1.89
N PRO A 172 -14.94 -4.75 1.95
CA PRO A 172 -14.32 -5.10 3.22
C PRO A 172 -14.02 -3.91 4.13
N HIS A 173 -13.75 -2.71 3.58
CA HIS A 173 -13.43 -1.53 4.39
C HIS A 173 -14.63 -1.01 5.17
N LEU A 174 -15.82 -1.10 4.58
CA LEU A 174 -17.08 -0.64 5.17
C LEU A 174 -17.91 -1.78 5.76
N GLU A 175 -17.43 -3.02 5.59
CA GLU A 175 -18.10 -4.25 6.06
C GLU A 175 -19.55 -4.35 5.62
N ILE A 176 -19.81 -4.05 4.33
CA ILE A 176 -21.15 -4.09 3.76
C ILE A 176 -21.23 -5.04 2.56
N PRO A 177 -22.39 -5.69 2.32
CA PRO A 177 -22.62 -6.41 1.08
C PRO A 177 -22.74 -5.44 -0.10
N ILE A 178 -22.22 -5.86 -1.26
CA ILE A 178 -22.41 -5.17 -2.53
C ILE A 178 -23.73 -5.65 -3.15
N ILE A 179 -24.60 -4.70 -3.48
CA ILE A 179 -25.90 -5.00 -4.10
C ILE A 179 -25.85 -4.57 -5.57
N LEU A 180 -25.59 -5.50 -6.46
CA LEU A 180 -25.57 -5.36 -7.93
C LEU A 180 -24.68 -4.20 -8.46
N THR A 181 -24.92 -2.96 -8.04
CA THR A 181 -24.19 -1.77 -8.51
C THR A 181 -23.79 -0.87 -7.36
N LYS A 182 -22.75 -0.05 -7.57
CA LYS A 182 -22.27 0.95 -6.61
C LYS A 182 -23.39 1.91 -6.17
N ASN A 183 -24.21 2.37 -7.13
CA ASN A 183 -25.32 3.29 -6.84
C ASN A 183 -26.42 2.63 -6.01
N LEU A 184 -26.78 1.39 -6.29
CA LEU A 184 -27.79 0.67 -5.52
C LEU A 184 -27.31 0.36 -4.11
N THR A 185 -26.05 -0.09 -3.97
CA THR A 185 -25.41 -0.30 -2.67
C THR A 185 -25.39 0.98 -1.85
N TRP A 186 -25.02 2.11 -2.45
CA TRP A 186 -25.07 3.42 -1.81
C TRP A 186 -26.48 3.76 -1.29
N ARG A 187 -27.50 3.62 -2.14
CA ARG A 187 -28.88 3.94 -1.75
C ARG A 187 -29.36 3.16 -0.54
N ILE A 188 -28.93 1.90 -0.42
CA ILE A 188 -29.32 1.02 0.69
C ILE A 188 -28.49 1.31 1.95
N PHE A 189 -27.17 1.48 1.80
CA PHE A 189 -26.23 1.52 2.93
C PHE A 189 -25.68 2.92 3.25
N LYS A 190 -26.12 4.00 2.59
CA LYS A 190 -25.61 5.38 2.79
C LYS A 190 -25.54 5.81 4.26
N SER A 191 -26.54 5.44 5.05
CA SER A 191 -26.59 5.77 6.49
C SER A 191 -25.53 5.01 7.29
N ARG A 192 -25.26 3.74 6.94
CA ARG A 192 -24.22 2.92 7.57
C ARG A 192 -22.83 3.41 7.13
N ILE A 193 -22.65 3.70 5.85
CA ILE A 193 -21.42 4.25 5.29
C ILE A 193 -21.05 5.56 6.00
N ALA A 194 -22.00 6.51 6.08
CA ALA A 194 -21.78 7.81 6.72
C ALA A 194 -21.44 7.73 8.22
N LYS A 195 -21.78 6.63 8.88
CA LYS A 195 -21.48 6.38 10.30
C LYS A 195 -20.27 5.49 10.54
N SER A 196 -19.55 5.09 9.48
CA SER A 196 -18.35 4.28 9.64
C SER A 196 -17.23 5.09 10.30
N THR A 197 -16.28 4.37 10.89
CA THR A 197 -15.11 4.98 11.55
C THR A 197 -14.00 5.41 10.57
N ILE A 198 -14.21 5.16 9.27
CA ILE A 198 -13.28 5.57 8.22
C ILE A 198 -13.29 7.10 8.12
N PRO A 199 -12.13 7.75 8.01
CA PRO A 199 -12.07 9.19 7.72
C PRO A 199 -12.79 9.53 6.41
N ASN A 200 -13.65 10.55 6.42
CA ASN A 200 -14.41 11.00 5.25
C ASN A 200 -15.10 9.87 4.48
N PRO A 201 -15.96 9.05 5.13
CA PRO A 201 -16.44 7.78 4.57
C PRO A 201 -17.27 7.94 3.30
N VAL A 202 -17.88 9.10 3.10
CA VAL A 202 -18.68 9.41 1.90
C VAL A 202 -17.77 9.65 0.69
N ASP A 203 -16.67 10.36 0.87
CA ASP A 203 -15.70 10.62 -0.20
C ASP A 203 -14.90 9.34 -0.46
N PHE A 204 -14.47 8.64 0.58
CA PHE A 204 -13.92 7.29 0.47
C PHE A 204 -14.78 6.38 -0.41
N TRP A 205 -16.11 6.33 -0.17
CA TRP A 205 -17.03 5.56 -1.00
C TRP A 205 -17.04 6.01 -2.47
N LYS A 206 -17.01 7.33 -2.73
CA LYS A 206 -17.03 7.86 -4.10
C LYS A 206 -15.77 7.45 -4.86
N ASP A 207 -14.62 7.49 -4.21
CA ASP A 207 -13.32 7.24 -4.82
C ASP A 207 -13.05 5.73 -5.01
N LEU A 208 -13.73 4.85 -4.26
CA LEU A 208 -13.60 3.42 -4.45
C LEU A 208 -13.89 3.01 -5.89
N SER A 209 -12.90 2.46 -6.55
CA SER A 209 -13.09 1.63 -7.74
C SER A 209 -13.37 0.19 -7.32
N TRP A 210 -13.96 -0.61 -8.21
CA TRP A 210 -14.23 -2.01 -7.91
C TRP A 210 -13.46 -2.91 -8.86
N PRO A 211 -12.13 -3.08 -8.65
CA PRO A 211 -11.33 -3.99 -9.43
C PRO A 211 -11.77 -5.43 -9.19
N SER A 212 -11.67 -6.24 -10.22
CA SER A 212 -11.85 -7.68 -10.10
C SER A 212 -10.77 -8.37 -10.92
N GLN A 213 -10.44 -9.60 -10.56
CA GLN A 213 -9.44 -10.37 -11.30
C GLN A 213 -9.75 -10.44 -12.81
N ARG A 214 -11.04 -10.57 -13.18
CA ARG A 214 -11.46 -10.59 -14.58
C ARG A 214 -11.19 -9.25 -15.29
N LYS A 215 -11.49 -8.13 -14.63
CA LYS A 215 -11.24 -6.78 -15.19
C LYS A 215 -9.75 -6.53 -15.36
N LEU A 216 -8.95 -6.87 -14.33
CA LEU A 216 -7.49 -6.73 -14.38
C LEU A 216 -6.87 -7.60 -15.48
N LYS A 217 -7.25 -8.88 -15.59
CA LYS A 217 -6.76 -9.75 -16.67
C LYS A 217 -7.13 -9.23 -18.06
N LYS A 218 -8.33 -8.68 -18.23
CA LYS A 218 -8.74 -8.06 -19.49
C LYS A 218 -7.86 -6.86 -19.81
N LEU A 219 -7.68 -5.93 -18.87
CA LEU A 219 -6.81 -4.78 -19.02
C LEU A 219 -5.37 -5.18 -19.38
N LEU A 220 -4.76 -6.10 -18.62
CA LEU A 220 -3.39 -6.55 -18.88
C LEU A 220 -3.23 -7.14 -20.27
N LYS A 221 -4.20 -7.90 -20.74
CA LYS A 221 -4.23 -8.43 -22.11
C LYS A 221 -4.30 -7.31 -23.16
N GLU A 222 -5.13 -6.27 -22.93
CA GLU A 222 -5.28 -5.13 -23.83
C GLU A 222 -4.00 -4.32 -23.98
N ILE A 223 -3.21 -4.21 -22.91
CA ILE A 223 -1.90 -3.52 -22.92
C ILE A 223 -0.72 -4.44 -23.25
N GLY A 224 -0.98 -5.70 -23.67
CA GLY A 224 0.06 -6.62 -24.10
C GLY A 224 0.91 -7.22 -22.97
N VAL A 225 0.44 -7.21 -21.74
CA VAL A 225 1.14 -7.78 -20.58
C VAL A 225 0.63 -9.19 -20.29
N VAL A 226 1.56 -10.13 -20.11
CA VAL A 226 1.26 -11.49 -19.64
C VAL A 226 1.10 -11.47 -18.12
N ALA A 227 -0.05 -11.95 -17.62
CA ALA A 227 -0.40 -12.00 -16.20
C ALA A 227 -0.41 -13.44 -15.67
#